data_8573442b58d5fe82784bcb00fc347729
#
_entry.id   8573442b58d5fe82784bcb00fc347729
#
_cell.length_a   1.000
_cell.length_b   1.000
_cell.length_c   1.000
_cell.angle_alpha   90.00
_cell.angle_beta   90.00
_cell.angle_gamma   90.00
#
_symmetry.space_group_name_H-M   'P 1'
#
loop_
_entity.id
_entity.type
_entity.pdbx_description
1 polymer ?
#
loop_
_entity_poly.entity_id
_entity_poly.type
_entity_poly.pdbx_seq_one_letter_code
_entity_poly.pdbx_strand_id
1 'polypeptide(L)'
;MQNPLAGVLPAQMHFLNLQGGQIVFLLGLMIFFGSFGGRLFQKLKIPQVVGYIVIGIIIGSSGFKILGDKLINSLDPINTIALSLIGFLVGAELKVDVIKKYGKQFVGILLGETTVPFFVVAVLVGGATFIITKNATYSLSLGLLLGAICTATAPAATTDVLKEYRTKGPVTTTTLGIVAMDDGFALIAYTIATAIASPLLEGRSVPVLAQLASIAFEIFGSIALGLVIGFILTKIITGMMSDDARVLGFSLGLLFLSTGICSLAHFTAGPVLLKFDHIMAAMTIGFYVTNFSLPKVKNMFKLVDKYTPPIYVLFFVNVGAKLNVWQLKPLFILIAILYIGGRTLGKTIGSRLGARLTKAPDTVRKYLPYCLLSQAGVAIGLSTSAGRDFADTIGGEIMLIITATTFIVQIIGPICVRYGITKAGEAGLDVTAEDLIKTTFVKDVEVDGEKICSPDNYAIVNETDMVGQIINSFSQHSNMNYAVRGSDGKIAGQISLEHIKEAMQIGEMGSYMLSMDIMDKPALTCTPDTPLPETYKLFDDYDTDAISIVDKDGKPLGILEKYAVDHYLHQRIVALEHKLAAMA
;
A
#
# COMPACT_ATOMS: atom_id res chain seq x y z
N MET A 1 44.92 -2.10 -13.79
CA MET A 1 44.30 -1.56 -15.02
C MET A 1 43.51 -0.32 -14.63
N GLN A 2 44.03 0.84 -15.00
CA GLN A 2 43.47 2.17 -14.73
C GLN A 2 42.23 2.37 -15.62
N ASN A 3 41.15 2.85 -15.01
CA ASN A 3 39.86 3.07 -15.65
C ASN A 3 39.96 4.27 -16.63
N PRO A 4 39.70 4.11 -17.95
CA PRO A 4 39.87 5.16 -18.95
C PRO A 4 38.82 6.29 -18.89
N LEU A 5 37.85 6.25 -17.98
CA LEU A 5 36.83 7.29 -17.80
C LEU A 5 37.13 8.29 -16.65
N ALA A 6 38.25 8.17 -15.97
CA ALA A 6 38.65 9.07 -14.89
C ALA A 6 39.06 10.47 -15.34
N GLY A 7 39.11 10.75 -16.64
CA GLY A 7 39.59 12.01 -17.20
C GLY A 7 38.53 12.97 -17.76
N VAL A 8 37.26 12.68 -17.68
CA VAL A 8 36.18 13.47 -18.33
C VAL A 8 35.31 14.25 -17.35
N LEU A 9 35.44 14.03 -16.06
CA LEU A 9 34.78 14.88 -15.07
C LEU A 9 35.79 15.96 -14.61
N PRO A 10 35.45 17.24 -14.75
CA PRO A 10 36.35 18.30 -14.26
C PRO A 10 36.58 18.10 -12.78
N ALA A 11 37.87 18.07 -12.42
CA ALA A 11 38.33 18.05 -11.05
C ALA A 11 37.57 19.11 -10.24
N GLN A 12 37.01 18.67 -9.10
CA GLN A 12 36.52 19.53 -8.04
C GLN A 12 35.38 20.48 -8.44
N MET A 13 34.16 19.93 -8.54
CA MET A 13 33.01 20.69 -8.06
C MET A 13 33.20 20.90 -6.55
N HIS A 14 33.95 21.90 -6.17
CA HIS A 14 33.97 22.49 -4.85
C HIS A 14 32.67 23.25 -4.57
N PHE A 15 31.58 22.67 -4.97
CA PHE A 15 30.24 23.20 -4.79
C PHE A 15 29.72 22.83 -3.43
N LEU A 16 30.13 22.95 -2.35
CA LEU A 16 29.38 22.58 -1.14
C LEU A 16 30.27 22.32 0.07
N ASN A 17 30.79 23.39 0.60
CA ASN A 17 31.25 23.41 1.99
C ASN A 17 30.12 23.80 2.97
N LEU A 18 28.85 23.58 2.60
CA LEU A 18 27.67 23.83 3.41
C LEU A 18 26.95 22.51 3.71
N GLN A 19 27.32 21.87 4.81
CA GLN A 19 26.76 20.53 5.19
C GLN A 19 25.22 20.44 5.16
N GLY A 20 24.50 21.52 5.48
CA GLY A 20 23.03 21.55 5.44
C GLY A 20 22.45 21.65 4.02
N GLY A 21 23.05 22.48 3.14
CA GLY A 21 22.57 22.64 1.76
C GLY A 21 22.72 21.39 0.91
N GLN A 22 23.74 20.57 1.18
CA GLN A 22 23.93 19.28 0.52
C GLN A 22 22.78 18.30 0.80
N ILE A 23 22.35 18.20 2.05
CA ILE A 23 21.25 17.29 2.45
C ILE A 23 19.96 17.71 1.73
N VAL A 24 19.61 18.99 1.74
CA VAL A 24 18.39 19.50 1.07
C VAL A 24 18.42 19.23 -0.43
N PHE A 25 19.55 19.51 -1.10
CA PHE A 25 19.72 19.23 -2.53
C PHE A 25 19.53 17.74 -2.85
N LEU A 26 20.10 16.86 -2.03
CA LEU A 26 20.02 15.42 -2.24
C LEU A 26 18.62 14.86 -1.95
N LEU A 27 17.94 15.36 -0.91
CA LEU A 27 16.54 15.04 -0.69
C LEU A 27 15.69 15.41 -1.91
N GLY A 28 15.89 16.61 -2.46
CA GLY A 28 15.25 17.06 -3.69
C GLY A 28 15.54 16.14 -4.88
N LEU A 29 16.82 15.79 -5.08
CA LEU A 29 17.26 14.88 -6.12
C LEU A 29 16.64 13.48 -5.98
N MET A 30 16.67 12.93 -4.77
CA MET A 30 16.08 11.61 -4.48
C MET A 30 14.58 11.59 -4.74
N ILE A 31 13.83 12.61 -4.27
CA ILE A 31 12.40 12.70 -4.50
C ILE A 31 12.10 12.87 -5.98
N PHE A 32 12.79 13.77 -6.66
CA PHE A 32 12.54 14.08 -8.07
C PHE A 32 12.83 12.89 -8.98
N PHE A 33 14.05 12.36 -8.93
CA PHE A 33 14.43 11.22 -9.78
C PHE A 33 13.75 9.92 -9.33
N GLY A 34 13.56 9.72 -8.02
CA GLY A 34 12.80 8.59 -7.50
C GLY A 34 11.37 8.59 -8.05
N SER A 35 10.66 9.71 -7.94
CA SER A 35 9.30 9.84 -8.48
C SER A 35 9.25 9.64 -10.00
N PHE A 36 10.26 10.15 -10.72
CA PHE A 36 10.38 9.91 -12.16
C PHE A 36 10.59 8.42 -12.47
N GLY A 37 11.52 7.77 -11.76
CA GLY A 37 11.76 6.32 -11.87
C GLY A 37 10.53 5.50 -11.57
N GLY A 38 9.83 5.81 -10.46
CA GLY A 38 8.56 5.15 -10.11
C GLY A 38 7.51 5.25 -11.21
N ARG A 39 7.30 6.46 -11.76
CA ARG A 39 6.36 6.69 -12.87
C ARG A 39 6.77 5.92 -14.14
N LEU A 40 8.07 5.84 -14.44
CA LEU A 40 8.58 5.09 -15.59
C LEU A 40 8.28 3.60 -15.45
N PHE A 41 8.57 3.02 -14.30
CA PHE A 41 8.31 1.60 -14.02
C PHE A 41 6.81 1.28 -13.99
N GLN A 42 5.99 2.18 -13.46
CA GLN A 42 4.53 2.04 -13.49
C GLN A 42 3.98 1.98 -14.94
N LYS A 43 4.51 2.81 -15.86
CA LYS A 43 4.17 2.71 -17.29
C LYS A 43 4.55 1.36 -17.90
N LEU A 44 5.59 0.72 -17.40
CA LEU A 44 6.02 -0.63 -17.79
C LEU A 44 5.19 -1.73 -17.08
N LYS A 45 4.15 -1.38 -16.34
CA LYS A 45 3.33 -2.27 -15.51
C LYS A 45 4.15 -3.01 -14.44
N ILE A 46 5.21 -2.39 -13.94
CA ILE A 46 6.05 -2.83 -12.84
C ILE A 46 5.75 -1.91 -11.65
N PRO A 47 5.67 -2.44 -10.40
CA PRO A 47 5.43 -1.62 -9.22
C PRO A 47 6.40 -0.45 -9.09
N GLN A 48 5.91 0.74 -8.67
CA GLN A 48 6.71 1.97 -8.56
C GLN A 48 7.92 1.81 -7.64
N VAL A 49 7.77 1.00 -6.58
CA VAL A 49 8.83 0.72 -5.60
C VAL A 49 10.10 0.21 -6.25
N VAL A 50 9.98 -0.64 -7.28
CA VAL A 50 11.14 -1.13 -8.06
C VAL A 50 11.87 0.03 -8.72
N GLY A 51 11.12 1.00 -9.28
CA GLY A 51 11.69 2.20 -9.88
C GLY A 51 12.47 3.05 -8.87
N TYR A 52 11.94 3.22 -7.66
CA TYR A 52 12.62 3.95 -6.58
C TYR A 52 13.96 3.30 -6.22
N ILE A 53 13.98 1.97 -6.04
CA ILE A 53 15.18 1.21 -5.70
C ILE A 53 16.22 1.30 -6.83
N VAL A 54 15.81 1.15 -8.09
CA VAL A 54 16.70 1.24 -9.25
C VAL A 54 17.35 2.62 -9.35
N ILE A 55 16.59 3.69 -9.19
CA ILE A 55 17.14 5.05 -9.12
C ILE A 55 18.15 5.15 -7.97
N GLY A 56 17.83 4.59 -6.79
CA GLY A 56 18.76 4.52 -5.66
C GLY A 56 20.09 3.87 -6.01
N ILE A 57 20.07 2.72 -6.70
CA ILE A 57 21.30 2.04 -7.16
C ILE A 57 22.11 2.93 -8.10
N ILE A 58 21.43 3.58 -9.06
CA ILE A 58 22.07 4.42 -10.07
C ILE A 58 22.82 5.59 -9.42
N ILE A 59 22.21 6.26 -8.43
CA ILE A 59 22.80 7.43 -7.76
C ILE A 59 23.66 7.07 -6.54
N GLY A 60 23.55 5.83 -6.04
CA GLY A 60 24.22 5.31 -4.83
C GLY A 60 25.61 4.72 -5.07
N SER A 61 26.05 3.92 -4.10
CA SER A 61 27.40 3.33 -4.02
C SER A 61 27.73 2.38 -5.18
N SER A 62 26.74 1.78 -5.82
CA SER A 62 26.91 0.86 -6.95
C SER A 62 26.98 1.54 -8.31
N GLY A 63 26.36 2.72 -8.46
CA GLY A 63 26.27 3.45 -9.71
C GLY A 63 27.20 4.67 -9.78
N PHE A 64 26.62 5.84 -9.99
CA PHE A 64 27.38 7.10 -10.18
C PHE A 64 28.03 7.63 -8.90
N LYS A 65 27.79 7.04 -7.73
CA LYS A 65 28.35 7.46 -6.42
C LYS A 65 28.07 8.93 -6.07
N ILE A 66 26.95 9.46 -6.55
CA ILE A 66 26.51 10.82 -6.23
C ILE A 66 26.20 10.92 -4.72
N LEU A 67 25.63 9.83 -4.16
CA LEU A 67 25.41 9.67 -2.73
C LEU A 67 26.59 8.92 -2.13
N GLY A 68 27.46 9.62 -1.40
CA GLY A 68 28.55 9.00 -0.65
C GLY A 68 28.05 8.31 0.64
N ASP A 69 28.77 7.28 1.11
CA ASP A 69 28.36 6.45 2.27
C ASP A 69 28.08 7.27 3.54
N LYS A 70 28.86 8.32 3.82
CA LYS A 70 28.62 9.21 4.98
C LYS A 70 27.26 9.90 4.92
N LEU A 71 26.86 10.27 3.71
CA LEU A 71 25.63 11.00 3.48
C LEU A 71 24.41 10.06 3.50
N ILE A 72 24.53 8.87 2.89
CA ILE A 72 23.53 7.81 2.96
C ILE A 72 23.22 7.47 4.41
N ASN A 73 24.24 7.38 5.26
CA ASN A 73 24.06 7.10 6.69
C ASN A 73 23.44 8.28 7.47
N SER A 74 23.66 9.53 7.03
CA SER A 74 23.00 10.70 7.64
C SER A 74 21.49 10.75 7.38
N LEU A 75 20.99 9.98 6.41
CA LEU A 75 19.55 9.84 6.10
C LEU A 75 18.85 8.74 6.91
N ASP A 76 19.53 8.03 7.81
CA ASP A 76 18.92 7.01 8.67
C ASP A 76 17.72 7.50 9.49
N PRO A 77 17.66 8.74 10.01
CA PRO A 77 16.45 9.26 10.64
C PRO A 77 15.22 9.27 9.72
N ILE A 78 15.42 9.54 8.42
CA ILE A 78 14.33 9.51 7.42
C ILE A 78 13.82 8.07 7.23
N ASN A 79 14.73 7.10 7.20
CA ASN A 79 14.35 5.69 7.12
C ASN A 79 13.52 5.28 8.34
N THR A 80 13.93 5.72 9.53
CA THR A 80 13.22 5.44 10.78
C THR A 80 11.81 6.05 10.77
N ILE A 81 11.67 7.30 10.32
CA ILE A 81 10.38 7.97 10.15
C ILE A 81 9.51 7.21 9.12
N ALA A 82 10.08 6.86 7.96
CA ALA A 82 9.37 6.13 6.92
C ALA A 82 8.84 4.78 7.42
N LEU A 83 9.68 4.01 8.11
CA LEU A 83 9.29 2.72 8.70
C LEU A 83 8.20 2.87 9.77
N SER A 84 8.25 3.92 10.59
CA SER A 84 7.21 4.21 11.58
C SER A 84 5.88 4.61 10.92
N LEU A 85 5.90 5.43 9.86
CA LEU A 85 4.70 5.76 9.08
C LEU A 85 4.08 4.51 8.44
N ILE A 86 4.92 3.65 7.88
CA ILE A 86 4.49 2.38 7.31
C ILE A 86 3.87 1.50 8.40
N GLY A 87 4.55 1.32 9.53
CA GLY A 87 4.03 0.57 10.66
C GLY A 87 2.67 1.10 11.13
N PHE A 88 2.53 2.42 11.26
CA PHE A 88 1.27 3.06 11.63
C PHE A 88 0.12 2.76 10.67
N LEU A 89 0.36 2.87 9.35
CA LEU A 89 -0.65 2.57 8.33
C LEU A 89 -0.96 1.06 8.26
N VAL A 90 0.03 0.19 8.40
CA VAL A 90 -0.19 -1.26 8.51
C VAL A 90 -1.01 -1.59 9.75
N GLY A 91 -0.71 -0.97 10.89
CA GLY A 91 -1.50 -1.10 12.12
C GLY A 91 -2.97 -0.69 11.94
N ALA A 92 -3.22 0.31 11.10
CA ALA A 92 -4.57 0.76 10.76
C ALA A 92 -5.40 -0.30 9.98
N GLU A 93 -4.76 -1.19 9.27
CA GLU A 93 -5.42 -2.29 8.55
C GLU A 93 -5.82 -3.45 9.48
N LEU A 94 -5.22 -3.55 10.68
CA LEU A 94 -5.45 -4.61 11.66
C LEU A 94 -6.76 -4.39 12.43
N LYS A 95 -7.86 -4.91 11.90
CA LYS A 95 -9.17 -4.84 12.55
C LYS A 95 -9.37 -6.02 13.50
N VAL A 96 -9.75 -5.74 14.75
CA VAL A 96 -10.02 -6.76 15.78
C VAL A 96 -11.04 -7.79 15.33
N ASP A 97 -12.08 -7.35 14.60
CA ASP A 97 -13.12 -8.27 14.11
C ASP A 97 -12.56 -9.27 13.09
N VAL A 98 -11.63 -8.83 12.24
CA VAL A 98 -10.93 -9.70 11.29
C VAL A 98 -9.99 -10.67 12.03
N ILE A 99 -9.26 -10.16 13.02
CA ILE A 99 -8.38 -11.01 13.86
C ILE A 99 -9.20 -12.05 14.63
N LYS A 100 -10.35 -11.68 15.19
CA LYS A 100 -11.27 -12.63 15.85
C LYS A 100 -11.77 -13.70 14.88
N LYS A 101 -12.13 -13.31 13.66
CA LYS A 101 -12.64 -14.24 12.64
C LYS A 101 -11.55 -15.20 12.14
N TYR A 102 -10.34 -14.72 11.91
CA TYR A 102 -9.26 -15.47 11.25
C TYR A 102 -8.02 -15.71 12.12
N GLY A 103 -8.03 -15.37 13.41
CA GLY A 103 -6.84 -15.38 14.28
C GLY A 103 -6.12 -16.72 14.33
N LYS A 104 -6.83 -17.85 14.40
CA LYS A 104 -6.21 -19.19 14.34
C LYS A 104 -5.50 -19.43 13.00
N GLN A 105 -6.09 -18.94 11.91
CA GLN A 105 -5.49 -19.03 10.57
C GLN A 105 -4.21 -18.21 10.49
N PHE A 106 -4.22 -16.96 10.98
CA PHE A 106 -3.05 -16.10 10.97
C PHE A 106 -1.90 -16.70 11.78
N VAL A 107 -2.15 -17.12 13.00
CA VAL A 107 -1.12 -17.73 13.87
C VAL A 107 -0.56 -19.01 13.27
N GLY A 108 -1.39 -19.90 12.75
CA GLY A 108 -0.92 -21.14 12.15
C GLY A 108 -0.10 -20.94 10.87
N ILE A 109 -0.49 -19.97 10.04
CA ILE A 109 0.27 -19.62 8.84
C ILE A 109 1.58 -18.94 9.24
N LEU A 110 1.53 -18.00 10.20
CA LEU A 110 2.69 -17.27 10.70
C LEU A 110 3.75 -18.22 11.26
N LEU A 111 3.36 -19.18 12.12
CA LEU A 111 4.27 -20.20 12.63
C LEU A 111 4.88 -21.04 11.51
N GLY A 112 4.09 -21.44 10.53
CA GLY A 112 4.59 -22.20 9.38
C GLY A 112 5.58 -21.40 8.54
N GLU A 113 5.22 -20.16 8.18
CA GLU A 113 5.98 -19.31 7.27
C GLU A 113 7.25 -18.70 7.91
N THR A 114 7.36 -18.69 9.23
CA THR A 114 8.56 -18.26 9.96
C THR A 114 9.47 -19.46 10.31
N THR A 115 8.90 -20.54 10.84
CA THR A 115 9.68 -21.70 11.30
C THR A 115 10.30 -22.50 10.16
N VAL A 116 9.54 -22.76 9.09
CA VAL A 116 10.04 -23.57 7.97
C VAL A 116 11.20 -22.89 7.24
N PRO A 117 11.15 -21.62 6.81
CA PRO A 117 12.29 -20.97 6.17
C PRO A 117 13.50 -20.85 7.11
N PHE A 118 13.29 -20.60 8.41
CA PHE A 118 14.39 -20.63 9.38
C PHE A 118 15.22 -21.90 9.27
N PHE A 119 14.61 -23.08 9.38
CA PHE A 119 15.33 -24.34 9.30
C PHE A 119 15.86 -24.65 7.89
N VAL A 120 15.09 -24.34 6.86
CA VAL A 120 15.53 -24.56 5.47
C VAL A 120 16.79 -23.74 5.16
N VAL A 121 16.82 -22.47 5.50
CA VAL A 121 17.98 -21.60 5.25
C VAL A 121 19.14 -21.99 6.16
N ALA A 122 18.90 -22.27 7.45
CA ALA A 122 19.94 -22.69 8.37
C ALA A 122 20.65 -23.97 7.87
N VAL A 123 19.90 -24.96 7.39
CA VAL A 123 20.46 -26.22 6.86
C VAL A 123 21.15 -25.99 5.52
N LEU A 124 20.54 -25.27 4.58
CA LEU A 124 21.13 -25.06 3.24
C LEU A 124 22.41 -24.23 3.32
N VAL A 125 22.37 -23.09 4.01
CA VAL A 125 23.54 -22.22 4.14
C VAL A 125 24.59 -22.84 5.05
N GLY A 126 24.18 -23.33 6.23
CA GLY A 126 25.10 -23.98 7.15
C GLY A 126 25.76 -25.24 6.56
N GLY A 127 24.97 -26.08 5.87
CA GLY A 127 25.48 -27.26 5.18
C GLY A 127 26.45 -26.94 4.04
N ALA A 128 26.09 -26.00 3.16
CA ALA A 128 26.95 -25.59 2.06
C ALA A 128 28.26 -24.95 2.55
N THR A 129 28.19 -24.05 3.54
CA THR A 129 29.39 -23.43 4.13
C THR A 129 30.26 -24.45 4.84
N PHE A 130 29.68 -25.46 5.52
CA PHE A 130 30.43 -26.55 6.15
C PHE A 130 31.18 -27.41 5.12
N ILE A 131 30.56 -27.71 4.00
CA ILE A 131 31.21 -28.49 2.92
C ILE A 131 32.43 -27.73 2.39
N ILE A 132 32.34 -26.39 2.24
CA ILE A 132 33.38 -25.56 1.66
C ILE A 132 34.48 -25.23 2.67
N THR A 133 34.11 -24.78 3.86
CA THR A 133 35.05 -24.23 4.86
C THR A 133 35.57 -25.29 5.82
N LYS A 134 34.89 -26.43 5.98
CA LYS A 134 35.16 -27.49 6.99
C LYS A 134 35.15 -26.96 8.42
N ASN A 135 34.61 -25.80 8.68
CA ASN A 135 34.52 -25.17 9.99
C ASN A 135 33.08 -25.26 10.52
N ALA A 136 32.82 -26.16 11.46
CA ALA A 136 31.48 -26.39 11.99
C ALA A 136 30.90 -25.16 12.74
N THR A 137 31.75 -24.53 13.57
CA THR A 137 31.36 -23.34 14.35
C THR A 137 30.92 -22.19 13.47
N TYR A 138 31.75 -21.83 12.48
CA TYR A 138 31.47 -20.81 11.50
C TYR A 138 30.17 -21.13 10.73
N SER A 139 30.07 -22.34 10.21
CA SER A 139 28.97 -22.74 9.34
C SER A 139 27.63 -22.81 10.07
N LEU A 140 27.63 -23.33 11.28
CA LEU A 140 26.43 -23.41 12.12
C LEU A 140 25.96 -22.00 12.52
N SER A 141 26.87 -21.15 12.99
CA SER A 141 26.54 -19.78 13.40
C SER A 141 26.03 -18.95 12.23
N LEU A 142 26.68 -19.01 11.06
CA LEU A 142 26.24 -18.31 9.87
C LEU A 142 24.86 -18.81 9.39
N GLY A 143 24.65 -20.13 9.38
CA GLY A 143 23.38 -20.73 8.99
C GLY A 143 22.23 -20.34 9.91
N LEU A 144 22.44 -20.38 11.24
CA LEU A 144 21.42 -20.00 12.22
C LEU A 144 21.04 -18.51 12.12
N LEU A 145 22.03 -17.62 12.05
CA LEU A 145 21.76 -16.19 11.98
C LEU A 145 21.09 -15.79 10.66
N LEU A 146 21.56 -16.31 9.51
CA LEU A 146 20.89 -16.08 8.24
C LEU A 146 19.50 -16.73 8.19
N GLY A 147 19.35 -17.93 8.80
CA GLY A 147 18.05 -18.57 8.96
C GLY A 147 17.06 -17.73 9.76
N ALA A 148 17.52 -17.10 10.85
CA ALA A 148 16.67 -16.21 11.65
C ALA A 148 16.28 -14.94 10.87
N ILE A 149 17.26 -14.28 10.24
CA ILE A 149 17.00 -13.04 9.48
C ILE A 149 16.09 -13.29 8.27
N CYS A 150 16.12 -14.50 7.67
CA CYS A 150 15.29 -14.82 6.51
C CYS A 150 13.79 -14.85 6.79
N THR A 151 13.38 -14.95 8.06
CA THR A 151 11.96 -15.04 8.44
C THR A 151 11.23 -13.71 8.24
N ALA A 152 11.89 -12.57 8.43
CA ALA A 152 11.30 -11.24 8.27
C ALA A 152 10.73 -11.00 6.87
N THR A 153 9.54 -10.39 6.78
CA THR A 153 8.91 -9.95 5.54
C THR A 153 8.74 -8.43 5.55
N ALA A 154 9.00 -7.76 4.43
CA ALA A 154 8.86 -6.31 4.35
C ALA A 154 7.38 -5.88 4.28
N PRO A 155 6.83 -5.21 5.32
CA PRO A 155 5.46 -4.71 5.28
C PRO A 155 5.25 -3.71 4.15
N ALA A 156 6.15 -2.72 4.04
CA ALA A 156 6.05 -1.61 3.11
C ALA A 156 5.91 -2.04 1.65
N ALA A 157 6.86 -2.86 1.17
CA ALA A 157 6.89 -3.27 -0.23
C ALA A 157 5.65 -4.09 -0.62
N THR A 158 5.11 -4.87 0.31
CA THR A 158 3.89 -5.65 0.11
C THR A 158 2.65 -4.77 0.15
N THR A 159 2.52 -3.92 1.17
CA THR A 159 1.37 -3.03 1.37
C THR A 159 1.22 -2.02 0.22
N ASP A 160 2.33 -1.46 -0.26
CA ASP A 160 2.30 -0.51 -1.38
C ASP A 160 1.74 -1.15 -2.65
N VAL A 161 2.14 -2.40 -2.95
CA VAL A 161 1.56 -3.14 -4.09
C VAL A 161 0.08 -3.44 -3.87
N LEU A 162 -0.31 -3.87 -2.67
CA LEU A 162 -1.71 -4.13 -2.34
C LEU A 162 -2.57 -2.87 -2.53
N LYS A 163 -2.07 -1.70 -2.11
CA LYS A 163 -2.73 -0.41 -2.30
C LYS A 163 -2.74 0.05 -3.76
N GLU A 164 -1.60 -0.04 -4.45
CA GLU A 164 -1.47 0.34 -5.86
C GLU A 164 -2.48 -0.42 -6.74
N TYR A 165 -2.68 -1.71 -6.44
CA TYR A 165 -3.64 -2.58 -7.15
C TYR A 165 -5.02 -2.60 -6.52
N ARG A 166 -5.30 -1.77 -5.50
CA ARG A 166 -6.60 -1.65 -4.81
C ARG A 166 -7.18 -3.02 -4.48
N THR A 167 -6.43 -3.78 -3.72
CA THR A 167 -6.76 -5.17 -3.45
C THR A 167 -7.67 -5.31 -2.24
N LYS A 168 -8.62 -6.24 -2.32
CA LYS A 168 -9.49 -6.62 -1.20
C LYS A 168 -9.88 -8.08 -1.32
N GLY A 169 -9.72 -8.85 -0.23
CA GLY A 169 -10.07 -10.27 -0.22
C GLY A 169 -9.31 -11.07 0.82
N PRO A 170 -9.51 -12.41 0.86
CA PRO A 170 -8.89 -13.29 1.84
C PRO A 170 -7.35 -13.30 1.79
N VAL A 171 -6.74 -13.28 0.60
CA VAL A 171 -5.27 -13.26 0.45
C VAL A 171 -4.72 -11.94 0.94
N THR A 172 -5.33 -10.80 0.53
CA THR A 172 -4.96 -9.46 0.98
C THR A 172 -5.01 -9.34 2.50
N THR A 173 -6.14 -9.73 3.11
CA THR A 173 -6.33 -9.65 4.56
C THR A 173 -5.35 -10.55 5.31
N THR A 174 -5.13 -11.78 4.81
CA THR A 174 -4.18 -12.71 5.43
C THR A 174 -2.74 -12.20 5.30
N THR A 175 -2.38 -11.66 4.14
CA THR A 175 -1.05 -11.07 3.92
C THR A 175 -0.76 -9.93 4.89
N LEU A 176 -1.67 -8.95 5.00
CA LEU A 176 -1.53 -7.83 5.93
C LEU A 176 -1.42 -8.29 7.37
N GLY A 177 -2.26 -9.25 7.79
CA GLY A 177 -2.23 -9.78 9.15
C GLY A 177 -0.92 -10.52 9.48
N ILE A 178 -0.37 -11.29 8.55
CA ILE A 178 0.88 -12.04 8.76
C ILE A 178 2.07 -11.09 8.76
N VAL A 179 2.19 -10.25 7.74
CA VAL A 179 3.33 -9.32 7.58
C VAL A 179 3.42 -8.32 8.74
N ALA A 180 2.29 -7.96 9.37
CA ALA A 180 2.29 -7.13 10.56
C ALA A 180 2.83 -7.82 11.81
N MET A 181 2.86 -9.16 11.84
CA MET A 181 3.23 -9.95 13.02
C MET A 181 4.58 -10.66 12.87
N ASP A 182 5.06 -10.90 11.65
CA ASP A 182 6.25 -11.75 11.41
C ASP A 182 7.56 -11.08 11.82
N ASP A 183 7.63 -9.75 11.84
CA ASP A 183 8.78 -9.00 12.34
C ASP A 183 9.08 -9.33 13.82
N GLY A 184 8.03 -9.47 14.64
CA GLY A 184 8.19 -9.91 16.04
C GLY A 184 8.76 -11.33 16.14
N PHE A 185 8.33 -12.24 15.28
CA PHE A 185 8.86 -13.61 15.23
C PHE A 185 10.30 -13.65 14.71
N ALA A 186 10.64 -12.80 13.75
CA ALA A 186 12.02 -12.68 13.25
C ALA A 186 12.98 -12.20 14.35
N LEU A 187 12.56 -11.27 15.20
CA LEU A 187 13.30 -10.81 16.37
C LEU A 187 13.54 -11.96 17.37
N ILE A 188 12.50 -12.71 17.71
CA ILE A 188 12.61 -13.88 18.60
C ILE A 188 13.58 -14.92 18.00
N ALA A 189 13.42 -15.26 16.72
CA ALA A 189 14.27 -16.21 16.04
C ALA A 189 15.74 -15.76 16.02
N TYR A 190 15.98 -14.47 15.74
CA TYR A 190 17.31 -13.86 15.72
C TYR A 190 17.99 -13.93 17.09
N THR A 191 17.26 -13.66 18.16
CA THR A 191 17.82 -13.73 19.53
C THR A 191 18.18 -15.15 19.93
N ILE A 192 17.30 -16.12 19.60
CA ILE A 192 17.62 -17.53 19.85
C ILE A 192 18.88 -17.93 19.07
N ALA A 193 18.96 -17.52 17.79
CA ALA A 193 20.12 -17.79 16.95
C ALA A 193 21.40 -17.12 17.49
N THR A 194 21.32 -15.87 17.96
CA THR A 194 22.43 -15.14 18.56
C THR A 194 22.88 -15.78 19.86
N ALA A 195 21.94 -16.21 20.71
CA ALA A 195 22.26 -16.92 21.97
C ALA A 195 23.01 -18.24 21.75
N ILE A 196 22.74 -18.91 20.62
CA ILE A 196 23.47 -20.13 20.23
C ILE A 196 24.81 -19.79 19.58
N ALA A 197 24.86 -18.78 18.71
CA ALA A 197 26.03 -18.43 17.94
C ALA A 197 27.12 -17.74 18.78
N SER A 198 26.76 -16.87 19.75
CA SER A 198 27.75 -16.13 20.58
C SER A 198 28.71 -17.03 21.35
N PRO A 199 28.27 -18.05 22.10
CA PRO A 199 29.18 -18.97 22.76
C PRO A 199 30.08 -19.74 21.80
N LEU A 200 29.56 -20.04 20.60
CA LEU A 200 30.31 -20.78 19.58
C LEU A 200 31.41 -19.94 18.95
N LEU A 201 31.19 -18.64 18.71
CA LEU A 201 32.11 -17.77 18.01
C LEU A 201 33.06 -16.99 18.92
N GLU A 202 32.59 -16.51 20.08
CA GLU A 202 33.30 -15.51 20.90
C GLU A 202 33.56 -15.94 22.31
N GLY A 203 33.04 -17.09 22.72
CA GLY A 203 33.15 -17.57 24.11
C GLY A 203 32.42 -16.70 25.14
N ARG A 204 31.57 -15.74 24.66
CA ARG A 204 30.75 -14.88 25.51
C ARG A 204 29.36 -15.47 25.66
N SER A 205 28.98 -15.85 26.84
CA SER A 205 27.62 -16.31 27.12
C SER A 205 26.80 -15.20 27.78
N VAL A 206 25.87 -14.60 27.02
CA VAL A 206 24.78 -13.87 27.66
C VAL A 206 23.68 -14.87 28.02
N PRO A 207 23.15 -14.87 29.25
CA PRO A 207 22.12 -15.83 29.65
C PRO A 207 20.92 -15.75 28.71
N VAL A 208 20.50 -16.87 28.15
CA VAL A 208 19.34 -16.96 27.23
C VAL A 208 18.09 -16.32 27.83
N LEU A 209 17.90 -16.51 29.16
CA LEU A 209 16.78 -15.91 29.88
C LEU A 209 16.82 -14.38 29.86
N ALA A 210 18.02 -13.78 30.00
CA ALA A 210 18.20 -12.34 29.95
C ALA A 210 17.87 -11.77 28.55
N GLN A 211 18.25 -12.48 27.49
CA GLN A 211 17.91 -12.11 26.11
C GLN A 211 16.41 -12.25 25.83
N LEU A 212 15.79 -13.34 26.28
CA LEU A 212 14.33 -13.51 26.16
C LEU A 212 13.57 -12.42 26.93
N ALA A 213 14.06 -12.01 28.10
CA ALA A 213 13.49 -10.91 28.88
C ALA A 213 13.62 -9.56 28.12
N SER A 214 14.76 -9.30 27.47
CA SER A 214 14.94 -8.11 26.62
C SER A 214 13.90 -8.04 25.51
N ILE A 215 13.68 -9.15 24.81
CA ILE A 215 12.71 -9.20 23.72
C ILE A 215 11.29 -9.10 24.21
N ALA A 216 10.96 -9.79 25.30
CA ALA A 216 9.65 -9.65 25.90
C ALA A 216 9.37 -8.19 26.23
N PHE A 217 10.37 -7.48 26.80
CA PHE A 217 10.25 -6.03 27.04
C PHE A 217 10.14 -5.23 25.74
N GLU A 218 10.96 -5.53 24.73
CA GLU A 218 10.92 -4.83 23.43
C GLU A 218 9.53 -4.95 22.79
N ILE A 219 8.94 -6.14 22.76
CA ILE A 219 7.62 -6.39 22.20
C ILE A 219 6.52 -5.76 23.08
N PHE A 220 6.41 -6.18 24.34
CA PHE A 220 5.30 -5.75 25.20
C PHE A 220 5.41 -4.28 25.62
N GLY A 221 6.63 -3.78 25.82
CA GLY A 221 6.89 -2.37 26.10
C GLY A 221 6.49 -1.48 24.91
N SER A 222 6.86 -1.87 23.69
CA SER A 222 6.48 -1.13 22.48
C SER A 222 4.97 -1.13 22.25
N ILE A 223 4.31 -2.27 22.49
CA ILE A 223 2.84 -2.36 22.45
C ILE A 223 2.23 -1.45 23.52
N ALA A 224 2.70 -1.47 24.76
CA ALA A 224 2.19 -0.62 25.84
C ALA A 224 2.36 0.87 25.51
N LEU A 225 3.53 1.27 25.03
CA LEU A 225 3.81 2.63 24.57
C LEU A 225 2.87 3.03 23.44
N GLY A 226 2.71 2.17 22.43
CA GLY A 226 1.80 2.41 21.30
C GLY A 226 0.34 2.55 21.72
N LEU A 227 -0.14 1.74 22.66
CA LEU A 227 -1.50 1.87 23.22
C LEU A 227 -1.71 3.20 23.93
N VAL A 228 -0.76 3.65 24.77
CA VAL A 228 -0.83 4.92 25.48
C VAL A 228 -0.87 6.09 24.49
N ILE A 229 0.03 6.11 23.52
CA ILE A 229 0.09 7.18 22.52
C ILE A 229 -1.14 7.14 21.60
N GLY A 230 -1.62 5.96 21.21
CA GLY A 230 -2.84 5.79 20.43
C GLY A 230 -4.08 6.31 21.17
N PHE A 231 -4.16 6.08 22.48
CA PHE A 231 -5.21 6.65 23.33
C PHE A 231 -5.14 8.19 23.37
N ILE A 232 -3.95 8.76 23.59
CA ILE A 232 -3.73 10.21 23.61
C ILE A 232 -4.11 10.82 22.26
N LEU A 233 -3.64 10.24 21.16
CA LEU A 233 -3.93 10.69 19.81
C LEU A 233 -5.44 10.69 19.52
N THR A 234 -6.13 9.61 19.87
CA THR A 234 -7.59 9.50 19.71
C THR A 234 -8.34 10.60 20.47
N LYS A 235 -7.93 10.88 21.71
CA LYS A 235 -8.53 11.94 22.54
C LYS A 235 -8.34 13.33 21.94
N ILE A 236 -7.13 13.65 21.47
CA ILE A 236 -6.80 14.95 20.87
C ILE A 236 -7.61 15.15 19.58
N ILE A 237 -7.61 14.16 18.69
CA ILE A 237 -8.27 14.28 17.38
C ILE A 237 -9.79 14.35 17.51
N THR A 238 -10.39 13.65 18.49
CA THR A 238 -11.84 13.69 18.68
C THR A 238 -12.37 15.12 18.90
N GLY A 239 -11.56 16.01 19.49
CA GLY A 239 -11.91 17.42 19.68
C GLY A 239 -11.65 18.34 18.47
N MET A 240 -11.01 17.84 17.40
CA MET A 240 -10.50 18.67 16.29
C MET A 240 -10.91 18.18 14.90
N MET A 241 -11.96 17.38 14.79
CA MET A 241 -12.33 16.63 13.54
C MET A 241 -12.70 17.51 12.33
N SER A 242 -12.88 18.79 12.50
CA SER A 242 -13.23 19.74 11.43
C SER A 242 -12.02 20.41 10.78
N ASP A 243 -10.81 20.17 11.26
CA ASP A 243 -9.58 20.82 10.77
C ASP A 243 -8.54 19.76 10.37
N ASP A 244 -8.53 19.41 9.09
CA ASP A 244 -7.63 18.40 8.51
C ASP A 244 -6.15 18.72 8.74
N ALA A 245 -5.75 20.00 8.69
CA ALA A 245 -4.37 20.40 8.89
C ALA A 245 -3.90 20.14 10.33
N ARG A 246 -4.74 20.44 11.30
CA ARG A 246 -4.45 20.14 12.72
C ARG A 246 -4.45 18.64 12.99
N VAL A 247 -5.41 17.90 12.44
CA VAL A 247 -5.45 16.44 12.56
C VAL A 247 -4.16 15.81 12.03
N LEU A 248 -3.70 16.23 10.85
CA LEU A 248 -2.45 15.77 10.27
C LEU A 248 -1.25 16.14 11.14
N GLY A 249 -1.16 17.40 11.59
CA GLY A 249 -0.07 17.90 12.42
C GLY A 249 0.08 17.13 13.74
N PHE A 250 -1.01 16.93 14.48
CA PHE A 250 -1.00 16.14 15.72
C PHE A 250 -0.69 14.66 15.48
N SER A 251 -1.20 14.08 14.39
CA SER A 251 -0.94 12.67 14.05
C SER A 251 0.52 12.43 13.75
N LEU A 252 1.12 13.23 12.86
CA LEU A 252 2.55 13.13 12.53
C LEU A 252 3.43 13.49 13.73
N GLY A 253 3.06 14.54 14.48
CA GLY A 253 3.80 14.99 15.66
C GLY A 253 3.89 13.90 16.74
N LEU A 254 2.78 13.28 17.12
CA LEU A 254 2.78 12.18 18.10
C LEU A 254 3.46 10.92 17.57
N LEU A 255 3.31 10.62 16.29
CA LEU A 255 4.02 9.48 15.67
C LEU A 255 5.54 9.69 15.72
N PHE A 256 6.01 10.89 15.35
CA PHE A 256 7.45 11.20 15.39
C PHE A 256 7.98 11.26 16.83
N LEU A 257 7.20 11.77 17.78
CA LEU A 257 7.55 11.73 19.20
C LEU A 257 7.67 10.28 19.69
N SER A 258 6.72 9.41 19.34
CA SER A 258 6.79 7.98 19.66
C SER A 258 8.07 7.34 19.11
N THR A 259 8.36 7.60 17.84
CA THR A 259 9.56 7.11 17.16
C THR A 259 10.83 7.62 17.85
N GLY A 260 10.87 8.91 18.21
CA GLY A 260 11.97 9.52 18.95
C GLY A 260 12.16 8.92 20.35
N ILE A 261 11.08 8.70 21.09
CA ILE A 261 11.11 8.02 22.40
C ILE A 261 11.69 6.62 22.25
N CYS A 262 11.23 5.84 21.28
CA CYS A 262 11.79 4.50 21.03
C CYS A 262 13.29 4.54 20.70
N SER A 263 13.73 5.56 19.96
CA SER A 263 15.14 5.70 19.58
C SER A 263 16.03 6.20 20.72
N LEU A 264 15.50 6.96 21.67
CA LEU A 264 16.25 7.55 22.77
C LEU A 264 16.21 6.72 24.06
N ALA A 265 15.11 5.98 24.28
CA ALA A 265 14.89 5.23 25.51
C ALA A 265 15.59 3.86 25.47
N HIS A 266 16.84 3.85 25.91
CA HIS A 266 17.63 2.64 26.11
C HIS A 266 17.95 2.51 27.60
N PHE A 267 17.51 1.42 28.20
CA PHE A 267 17.74 1.13 29.62
C PHE A 267 18.59 -0.11 29.77
N THR A 268 19.66 -0.04 30.55
CA THR A 268 20.47 -1.21 30.91
C THR A 268 20.10 -1.70 32.29
N ALA A 269 19.56 -2.89 32.39
CA ALA A 269 19.28 -3.57 33.65
C ALA A 269 20.21 -4.81 33.82
N GLY A 270 21.40 -4.59 34.35
CA GLY A 270 22.45 -5.61 34.41
C GLY A 270 22.89 -6.03 32.98
N PRO A 271 22.83 -7.34 32.64
CA PRO A 271 23.19 -7.82 31.30
C PRO A 271 22.09 -7.57 30.23
N VAL A 272 20.91 -7.02 30.64
CA VAL A 272 19.74 -6.86 29.79
C VAL A 272 19.70 -5.45 29.24
N LEU A 273 19.68 -5.33 27.89
CA LEU A 273 19.40 -4.07 27.21
C LEU A 273 17.90 -4.01 26.92
N LEU A 274 17.21 -3.07 27.56
CA LEU A 274 15.79 -2.79 27.36
C LEU A 274 15.65 -1.64 26.38
N LYS A 275 15.05 -1.89 25.23
CA LYS A 275 14.77 -0.90 24.17
C LYS A 275 13.34 -1.06 23.67
N PHE A 276 12.81 -0.04 23.03
CA PHE A 276 11.53 -0.09 22.36
C PHE A 276 11.72 -0.21 20.86
N ASP A 277 10.89 -1.03 20.21
CA ASP A 277 10.82 -1.08 18.74
C ASP A 277 9.85 -0.03 18.21
N HIS A 278 10.35 0.87 17.35
CA HIS A 278 9.58 1.99 16.83
C HIS A 278 8.51 1.57 15.80
N ILE A 279 8.72 0.49 15.05
CA ILE A 279 7.75 -0.03 14.07
C ILE A 279 6.57 -0.64 14.82
N MET A 280 6.86 -1.47 15.82
CA MET A 280 5.85 -2.11 16.67
C MET A 280 5.02 -1.08 17.43
N ALA A 281 5.65 -0.05 18.01
CA ALA A 281 4.96 1.04 18.69
C ALA A 281 4.04 1.80 17.72
N ALA A 282 4.54 2.20 16.55
CA ALA A 282 3.76 2.89 15.52
C ALA A 282 2.59 2.04 14.99
N MET A 283 2.82 0.75 14.75
CA MET A 283 1.78 -0.21 14.35
C MET A 283 0.69 -0.32 15.42
N THR A 284 1.08 -0.34 16.68
CA THR A 284 0.12 -0.40 17.79
C THR A 284 -0.69 0.88 17.93
N ILE A 285 -0.11 2.06 17.64
CA ILE A 285 -0.86 3.32 17.55
C ILE A 285 -1.95 3.22 16.49
N GLY A 286 -1.58 2.80 15.27
CA GLY A 286 -2.53 2.60 14.17
C GLY A 286 -3.63 1.61 14.51
N PHE A 287 -3.26 0.47 15.08
CA PHE A 287 -4.19 -0.56 15.57
C PHE A 287 -5.18 -0.01 16.60
N TYR A 288 -4.69 0.75 17.60
CA TYR A 288 -5.55 1.35 18.63
C TYR A 288 -6.57 2.30 18.02
N VAL A 289 -6.11 3.23 17.19
CA VAL A 289 -7.00 4.21 16.54
C VAL A 289 -8.05 3.52 15.67
N THR A 290 -7.67 2.51 14.90
CA THR A 290 -8.63 1.78 14.05
C THR A 290 -9.72 1.07 14.85
N ASN A 291 -9.37 0.47 15.99
CA ASN A 291 -10.29 -0.43 16.70
C ASN A 291 -11.05 0.25 17.84
N PHE A 292 -10.50 1.31 18.43
CA PHE A 292 -11.06 1.93 19.65
C PHE A 292 -11.45 3.40 19.50
N SER A 293 -11.40 3.97 18.27
CA SER A 293 -11.83 5.35 18.03
C SER A 293 -13.17 5.44 17.27
N LEU A 294 -13.75 6.65 17.27
CA LEU A 294 -14.96 6.94 16.50
C LEU A 294 -14.71 6.84 14.99
N PRO A 295 -15.73 6.44 14.18
CA PRO A 295 -15.56 6.29 12.73
C PRO A 295 -14.97 7.52 12.03
N LYS A 296 -15.35 8.74 12.47
CA LYS A 296 -14.83 9.99 11.90
C LYS A 296 -13.33 10.20 12.13
N VAL A 297 -12.77 9.71 13.24
CA VAL A 297 -11.33 9.80 13.52
C VAL A 297 -10.51 8.99 12.51
N LYS A 298 -11.11 7.96 11.94
CA LYS A 298 -10.45 7.08 10.93
C LYS A 298 -10.10 7.82 9.62
N ASN A 299 -10.72 8.97 9.33
CA ASN A 299 -10.35 9.80 8.18
C ASN A 299 -8.90 10.32 8.27
N MET A 300 -8.34 10.39 9.48
CA MET A 300 -6.93 10.71 9.71
C MET A 300 -5.98 9.81 8.89
N PHE A 301 -6.29 8.52 8.77
CA PHE A 301 -5.44 7.61 7.99
C PHE A 301 -5.38 8.00 6.51
N LYS A 302 -6.50 8.44 5.93
CA LYS A 302 -6.53 8.96 4.55
C LYS A 302 -5.66 10.20 4.39
N LEU A 303 -5.68 11.09 5.41
CA LEU A 303 -4.83 12.29 5.42
C LEU A 303 -3.36 11.91 5.52
N VAL A 304 -2.97 11.07 6.47
CA VAL A 304 -1.58 10.63 6.61
C VAL A 304 -1.10 9.94 5.33
N ASP A 305 -1.86 9.00 4.79
CA ASP A 305 -1.52 8.26 3.57
C ASP A 305 -1.32 9.18 2.36
N LYS A 306 -2.15 10.24 2.22
CA LYS A 306 -2.04 11.24 1.15
C LYS A 306 -0.70 11.99 1.13
N TYR A 307 -0.08 12.20 2.30
CA TYR A 307 1.17 12.96 2.45
C TYR A 307 2.42 12.07 2.63
N THR A 308 2.27 10.76 2.69
CA THR A 308 3.37 9.80 2.88
C THR A 308 4.21 9.49 1.61
N PRO A 309 3.71 9.57 0.36
CA PRO A 309 4.46 9.13 -0.82
C PRO A 309 5.87 9.71 -0.99
N PRO A 310 6.15 11.00 -0.73
CA PRO A 310 7.52 11.53 -0.82
C PRO A 310 8.48 10.86 0.16
N ILE A 311 8.00 10.47 1.34
CA ILE A 311 8.79 9.79 2.37
C ILE A 311 9.11 8.35 1.93
N TYR A 312 8.18 7.67 1.30
CA TYR A 312 8.41 6.35 0.70
C TYR A 312 9.44 6.39 -0.41
N VAL A 313 9.36 7.39 -1.28
CA VAL A 313 10.36 7.58 -2.34
C VAL A 313 11.75 7.72 -1.73
N LEU A 314 11.91 8.60 -0.72
CA LEU A 314 13.19 8.78 -0.02
C LEU A 314 13.69 7.47 0.60
N PHE A 315 12.82 6.73 1.26
CA PHE A 315 13.15 5.46 1.89
C PHE A 315 13.68 4.43 0.88
N PHE A 316 12.92 4.16 -0.18
CA PHE A 316 13.31 3.13 -1.15
C PHE A 316 14.51 3.54 -2.01
N VAL A 317 14.65 4.81 -2.34
CA VAL A 317 15.83 5.33 -3.02
C VAL A 317 17.06 5.18 -2.11
N ASN A 318 16.94 5.46 -0.80
CA ASN A 318 18.04 5.29 0.15
C ASN A 318 18.42 3.81 0.34
N VAL A 319 17.45 2.91 0.39
CA VAL A 319 17.69 1.45 0.41
C VAL A 319 18.48 1.03 -0.82
N GLY A 320 18.09 1.49 -2.01
CA GLY A 320 18.83 1.23 -3.24
C GLY A 320 20.25 1.81 -3.22
N ALA A 321 20.42 3.02 -2.68
CA ALA A 321 21.71 3.71 -2.64
C ALA A 321 22.73 3.04 -1.69
N LYS A 322 22.28 2.39 -0.61
CA LYS A 322 23.12 1.63 0.33
C LYS A 322 23.79 0.40 -0.29
N LEU A 323 23.27 -0.09 -1.41
CA LEU A 323 23.80 -1.30 -2.03
C LEU A 323 25.14 -1.07 -2.70
N ASN A 324 26.15 -1.88 -2.33
CA ASN A 324 27.41 -1.97 -3.02
C ASN A 324 27.61 -3.37 -3.62
N VAL A 325 27.12 -3.53 -4.87
CA VAL A 325 27.13 -4.82 -5.59
C VAL A 325 28.56 -5.28 -5.91
N TRP A 326 29.53 -4.36 -5.95
CA TRP A 326 30.90 -4.67 -6.35
C TRP A 326 31.75 -5.36 -5.26
N GLN A 327 31.25 -5.41 -4.02
CA GLN A 327 31.95 -6.07 -2.89
C GLN A 327 31.65 -7.56 -2.76
N LEU A 328 30.82 -8.14 -3.61
CA LEU A 328 30.41 -9.54 -3.52
C LEU A 328 31.50 -10.50 -4.01
N LYS A 329 32.07 -11.31 -3.11
CA LYS A 329 32.95 -12.45 -3.43
C LYS A 329 32.14 -13.64 -3.96
N PRO A 330 32.75 -14.58 -4.76
CA PRO A 330 32.03 -15.75 -5.29
C PRO A 330 31.34 -16.61 -4.22
N LEU A 331 31.97 -16.81 -3.06
CA LEU A 331 31.38 -17.55 -1.94
C LEU A 331 30.10 -16.85 -1.43
N PHE A 332 30.12 -15.53 -1.31
CA PHE A 332 28.96 -14.77 -0.83
C PHE A 332 27.83 -14.77 -1.86
N ILE A 333 28.16 -14.82 -3.15
CA ILE A 333 27.16 -14.99 -4.23
C ILE A 333 26.46 -16.34 -4.09
N LEU A 334 27.21 -17.41 -3.86
CA LEU A 334 26.64 -18.75 -3.63
C LEU A 334 25.72 -18.75 -2.40
N ILE A 335 26.18 -18.18 -1.27
CA ILE A 335 25.39 -18.10 -0.03
C ILE A 335 24.13 -17.25 -0.27
N ALA A 336 24.25 -16.14 -1.00
CA ALA A 336 23.12 -15.29 -1.36
C ALA A 336 22.06 -16.04 -2.20
N ILE A 337 22.48 -16.85 -3.17
CA ILE A 337 21.58 -17.71 -3.98
C ILE A 337 20.89 -18.75 -3.09
N LEU A 338 21.65 -19.43 -2.23
CA LEU A 338 21.10 -20.43 -1.30
C LEU A 338 20.14 -19.79 -0.29
N TYR A 339 20.46 -18.58 0.19
CA TYR A 339 19.61 -17.81 1.08
C TYR A 339 18.27 -17.46 0.41
N ILE A 340 18.30 -16.83 -0.79
CA ILE A 340 17.09 -16.46 -1.52
C ILE A 340 16.27 -17.70 -1.88
N GLY A 341 16.92 -18.75 -2.40
CA GLY A 341 16.26 -20.01 -2.77
C GLY A 341 15.64 -20.71 -1.56
N GLY A 342 16.41 -20.85 -0.48
CA GLY A 342 15.96 -21.46 0.77
C GLY A 342 14.81 -20.69 1.43
N ARG A 343 14.92 -19.35 1.45
CA ARG A 343 13.85 -18.47 1.94
C ARG A 343 12.57 -18.63 1.12
N THR A 344 12.67 -18.56 -0.19
CA THR A 344 11.52 -18.68 -1.10
C THR A 344 10.83 -20.04 -0.95
N LEU A 345 11.60 -21.12 -0.95
CA LEU A 345 11.09 -22.48 -0.74
C LEU A 345 10.48 -22.63 0.65
N GLY A 346 11.19 -22.17 1.69
CA GLY A 346 10.74 -22.27 3.07
C GLY A 346 9.44 -21.52 3.32
N LYS A 347 9.35 -20.24 2.88
CA LYS A 347 8.13 -19.45 2.99
C LYS A 347 6.97 -20.06 2.18
N THR A 348 7.26 -20.59 1.00
CA THR A 348 6.24 -21.24 0.16
C THR A 348 5.70 -22.52 0.81
N ILE A 349 6.57 -23.37 1.33
CA ILE A 349 6.17 -24.61 1.99
C ILE A 349 5.49 -24.30 3.33
N GLY A 350 6.09 -23.44 4.14
CA GLY A 350 5.62 -23.10 5.48
C GLY A 350 4.26 -22.42 5.48
N SER A 351 4.06 -21.41 4.63
CA SER A 351 2.77 -20.72 4.51
C SER A 351 1.67 -21.66 3.98
N ARG A 352 1.98 -22.53 2.99
CA ARG A 352 1.02 -23.53 2.50
C ARG A 352 0.66 -24.58 3.56
N LEU A 353 1.65 -25.03 4.33
CA LEU A 353 1.43 -25.99 5.42
C LEU A 353 0.55 -25.37 6.49
N GLY A 354 0.89 -24.16 6.96
CA GLY A 354 0.10 -23.42 7.94
C GLY A 354 -1.33 -23.17 7.45
N ALA A 355 -1.50 -22.76 6.19
CA ALA A 355 -2.81 -22.54 5.59
C ALA A 355 -3.63 -23.84 5.45
N ARG A 356 -2.98 -24.98 5.19
CA ARG A 356 -3.64 -26.29 5.20
C ARG A 356 -4.11 -26.71 6.59
N LEU A 357 -3.24 -26.59 7.58
CA LEU A 357 -3.53 -26.98 8.97
C LEU A 357 -4.67 -26.15 9.57
N THR A 358 -4.77 -24.89 9.16
CA THR A 358 -5.81 -23.96 9.64
C THR A 358 -7.06 -23.92 8.76
N LYS A 359 -7.14 -24.76 7.71
CA LYS A 359 -8.25 -24.81 6.76
C LYS A 359 -8.55 -23.46 6.09
N ALA A 360 -7.49 -22.71 5.76
CA ALA A 360 -7.62 -21.45 5.05
C ALA A 360 -8.23 -21.64 3.64
N PRO A 361 -8.88 -20.62 3.05
CA PRO A 361 -9.40 -20.68 1.69
C PRO A 361 -8.35 -21.13 0.68
N ASP A 362 -8.77 -21.78 -0.40
CA ASP A 362 -7.88 -22.30 -1.43
C ASP A 362 -7.06 -21.21 -2.12
N THR A 363 -7.63 -20.02 -2.28
CA THR A 363 -6.95 -18.84 -2.80
C THR A 363 -5.77 -18.46 -1.91
N VAL A 364 -5.96 -18.44 -0.58
CA VAL A 364 -4.89 -18.18 0.41
C VAL A 364 -3.80 -19.24 0.31
N ARG A 365 -4.18 -20.53 0.34
CA ARG A 365 -3.20 -21.65 0.25
C ARG A 365 -2.34 -21.57 -1.00
N LYS A 366 -2.91 -21.14 -2.12
CA LYS A 366 -2.22 -21.12 -3.42
C LYS A 366 -1.42 -19.85 -3.65
N TYR A 367 -1.93 -18.68 -3.28
CA TYR A 367 -1.39 -17.39 -3.71
C TYR A 367 -0.70 -16.59 -2.62
N LEU A 368 -1.01 -16.82 -1.33
CA LEU A 368 -0.32 -16.15 -0.20
C LEU A 368 1.20 -16.26 -0.26
N PRO A 369 1.83 -17.42 -0.60
CA PRO A 369 3.29 -17.53 -0.63
C PRO A 369 3.97 -16.46 -1.49
N TYR A 370 3.34 -16.04 -2.59
CA TYR A 370 3.88 -15.00 -3.46
C TYR A 370 3.88 -13.61 -2.80
N CYS A 371 3.01 -13.39 -1.83
CA CYS A 371 2.88 -12.13 -1.12
C CYS A 371 3.88 -11.98 0.06
N LEU A 372 4.59 -13.05 0.45
CA LEU A 372 5.50 -13.09 1.60
C LEU A 372 6.99 -13.06 1.20
N LEU A 373 7.32 -12.80 -0.06
CA LEU A 373 8.69 -12.90 -0.54
C LEU A 373 9.52 -11.64 -0.33
N SER A 374 8.93 -10.46 -0.22
CA SER A 374 9.65 -9.19 -0.01
C SER A 374 10.37 -9.19 1.35
N GLN A 375 11.53 -8.51 1.39
CA GLN A 375 12.34 -8.37 2.60
C GLN A 375 12.97 -6.98 2.62
N ALA A 376 13.03 -6.29 3.78
CA ALA A 376 13.57 -4.94 3.85
C ALA A 376 14.12 -4.55 5.25
N GLY A 377 13.53 -3.53 5.87
CA GLY A 377 14.05 -2.79 7.01
C GLY A 377 14.46 -3.64 8.20
N VAL A 378 13.61 -4.56 8.65
CA VAL A 378 13.91 -5.43 9.81
C VAL A 378 15.08 -6.35 9.51
N ALA A 379 15.13 -6.98 8.34
CA ALA A 379 16.26 -7.82 7.97
C ALA A 379 17.59 -7.04 7.90
N ILE A 380 17.56 -5.82 7.34
CA ILE A 380 18.73 -4.94 7.31
C ILE A 380 19.11 -4.52 8.75
N GLY A 381 18.12 -4.21 9.60
CA GLY A 381 18.32 -3.89 11.01
C GLY A 381 18.99 -5.03 11.78
N LEU A 382 18.46 -6.25 11.65
CA LEU A 382 19.03 -7.46 12.27
C LEU A 382 20.44 -7.77 11.73
N SER A 383 20.67 -7.59 10.42
CA SER A 383 22.00 -7.77 9.84
C SER A 383 23.01 -6.72 10.34
N THR A 384 22.55 -5.49 10.57
CA THR A 384 23.38 -4.43 11.17
C THR A 384 23.70 -4.75 12.64
N SER A 385 22.74 -5.30 13.37
CA SER A 385 22.98 -5.80 14.73
C SER A 385 23.99 -6.95 14.74
N ALA A 386 23.83 -7.92 13.83
CA ALA A 386 24.81 -9.00 13.66
C ALA A 386 26.20 -8.46 13.30
N GLY A 387 26.27 -7.42 12.46
CA GLY A 387 27.49 -6.71 12.10
C GLY A 387 28.21 -6.08 13.29
N ARG A 388 27.48 -5.65 14.32
CA ARG A 388 28.02 -5.11 15.56
C ARG A 388 28.37 -6.20 16.57
N ASP A 389 27.43 -7.15 16.77
CA ASP A 389 27.56 -8.19 17.79
C ASP A 389 28.68 -9.20 17.43
N PHE A 390 28.95 -9.42 16.16
CA PHE A 390 29.93 -10.35 15.61
C PHE A 390 30.97 -9.65 14.70
N ALA A 391 31.35 -8.42 15.03
CA ALA A 391 32.21 -7.57 14.19
C ALA A 391 33.54 -8.25 13.80
N ASP A 392 34.16 -8.94 14.72
CA ASP A 392 35.45 -9.59 14.54
C ASP A 392 35.37 -10.98 13.88
N THR A 393 34.15 -11.48 13.59
CA THR A 393 33.94 -12.82 13.04
C THR A 393 33.11 -12.80 11.74
N ILE A 394 31.81 -13.09 11.82
CA ILE A 394 30.91 -13.27 10.66
C ILE A 394 29.99 -12.07 10.41
N GLY A 395 30.02 -11.06 11.27
CA GLY A 395 29.06 -9.96 11.22
C GLY A 395 29.09 -9.16 9.92
N GLY A 396 30.31 -8.85 9.43
CA GLY A 396 30.49 -8.13 8.15
C GLY A 396 29.96 -8.93 6.95
N GLU A 397 30.12 -10.24 6.97
CA GLU A 397 29.62 -11.14 5.91
C GLU A 397 28.09 -11.23 5.92
N ILE A 398 27.48 -11.36 7.10
CA ILE A 398 26.01 -11.35 7.24
C ILE A 398 25.44 -10.05 6.72
N MET A 399 26.02 -8.91 7.11
CA MET A 399 25.55 -7.59 6.65
C MET A 399 25.63 -7.46 5.13
N LEU A 400 26.73 -7.91 4.51
CA LEU A 400 26.91 -7.86 3.06
C LEU A 400 25.91 -8.77 2.32
N ILE A 401 25.77 -10.02 2.78
CA ILE A 401 24.85 -11.00 2.17
C ILE A 401 23.39 -10.52 2.28
N ILE A 402 22.97 -10.10 3.46
CA ILE A 402 21.59 -9.64 3.67
C ILE A 402 21.30 -8.37 2.86
N THR A 403 22.22 -7.40 2.83
CA THR A 403 22.03 -6.19 2.04
C THR A 403 21.88 -6.51 0.56
N ALA A 404 22.76 -7.35 0.00
CA ALA A 404 22.70 -7.76 -1.40
C ALA A 404 21.44 -8.57 -1.74
N THR A 405 21.07 -9.52 -0.87
CA THR A 405 19.87 -10.35 -1.09
C THR A 405 18.57 -9.56 -0.91
N THR A 406 18.51 -8.67 0.07
CA THR A 406 17.38 -7.77 0.29
C THR A 406 17.11 -6.94 -0.97
N PHE A 407 18.15 -6.42 -1.63
CA PHE A 407 17.99 -5.71 -2.89
C PHE A 407 17.29 -6.56 -3.96
N ILE A 408 17.76 -7.78 -4.18
CA ILE A 408 17.19 -8.69 -5.19
C ILE A 408 15.73 -9.00 -4.85
N VAL A 409 15.44 -9.30 -3.60
CA VAL A 409 14.11 -9.67 -3.12
C VAL A 409 13.17 -8.48 -3.11
N GLN A 410 13.66 -7.26 -2.90
CA GLN A 410 12.89 -6.02 -3.02
C GLN A 410 12.40 -5.74 -4.44
N ILE A 411 13.17 -6.17 -5.46
CA ILE A 411 12.74 -6.06 -6.86
C ILE A 411 11.74 -7.18 -7.21
N ILE A 412 12.06 -8.41 -6.81
CA ILE A 412 11.26 -9.60 -7.16
C ILE A 412 9.96 -9.65 -6.33
N GLY A 413 10.01 -9.27 -5.05
CA GLY A 413 8.89 -9.35 -4.12
C GLY A 413 7.63 -8.65 -4.62
N PRO A 414 7.66 -7.36 -4.95
CA PRO A 414 6.52 -6.63 -5.48
C PRO A 414 5.90 -7.27 -6.75
N ILE A 415 6.75 -7.80 -7.64
CA ILE A 415 6.30 -8.50 -8.85
C ILE A 415 5.53 -9.77 -8.47
N CYS A 416 6.04 -10.52 -7.50
CA CYS A 416 5.40 -11.73 -6.98
C CYS A 416 4.08 -11.41 -6.26
N VAL A 417 4.04 -10.35 -5.44
CA VAL A 417 2.81 -9.86 -4.79
C VAL A 417 1.75 -9.56 -5.85
N ARG A 418 2.10 -8.74 -6.84
CA ARG A 418 1.21 -8.43 -7.96
C ARG A 418 0.68 -9.70 -8.64
N TYR A 419 1.55 -10.65 -8.95
CA TYR A 419 1.15 -11.92 -9.55
C TYR A 419 0.16 -12.68 -8.66
N GLY A 420 0.48 -12.81 -7.36
CA GLY A 420 -0.35 -13.52 -6.38
C GLY A 420 -1.76 -12.94 -6.28
N ILE A 421 -1.89 -11.62 -6.06
CA ILE A 421 -3.18 -10.94 -5.89
C ILE A 421 -4.01 -10.94 -7.20
N THR A 422 -3.34 -10.76 -8.36
CA THR A 422 -4.04 -10.78 -9.65
C THR A 422 -4.61 -12.17 -9.94
N LYS A 423 -3.82 -13.22 -9.66
CA LYS A 423 -4.26 -14.62 -9.83
C LYS A 423 -5.29 -15.05 -8.78
N ALA A 424 -5.26 -14.46 -7.60
CA ALA A 424 -6.30 -14.63 -6.59
C ALA A 424 -7.63 -13.94 -6.98
N GLY A 425 -7.60 -13.04 -7.95
CA GLY A 425 -8.77 -12.27 -8.40
C GLY A 425 -9.13 -11.11 -7.46
N GLU A 426 -8.21 -10.71 -6.56
CA GLU A 426 -8.45 -9.69 -5.53
C GLU A 426 -8.04 -8.27 -5.97
N ALA A 427 -7.34 -8.13 -7.10
CA ALA A 427 -6.95 -6.84 -7.65
C ALA A 427 -8.19 -6.05 -8.15
N GLY A 428 -8.26 -4.76 -7.81
CA GLY A 428 -9.34 -3.86 -8.23
C GLY A 428 -10.66 -4.05 -7.46
N LEU A 429 -10.66 -4.74 -6.32
CA LEU A 429 -11.86 -4.96 -5.51
C LEU A 429 -12.01 -3.93 -4.37
N ASP A 430 -10.98 -3.17 -4.03
CA ASP A 430 -11.06 -2.08 -3.05
C ASP A 430 -11.33 -0.76 -3.77
N VAL A 431 -12.57 -0.62 -4.24
CA VAL A 431 -13.02 0.53 -5.03
C VAL A 431 -14.13 1.24 -4.27
N THR A 432 -14.00 2.55 -4.13
CA THR A 432 -15.03 3.43 -3.56
C THR A 432 -15.92 4.02 -4.64
N ALA A 433 -17.09 4.58 -4.26
CA ALA A 433 -17.92 5.33 -5.20
C ALA A 433 -17.15 6.50 -5.85
N GLU A 434 -16.34 7.21 -5.07
CA GLU A 434 -15.49 8.30 -5.59
C GLU A 434 -14.48 7.82 -6.65
N ASP A 435 -13.97 6.59 -6.49
CA ASP A 435 -13.04 6.01 -7.46
C ASP A 435 -13.74 5.62 -8.76
N LEU A 436 -14.95 5.07 -8.64
CA LEU A 436 -15.78 4.77 -9.81
C LEU A 436 -16.15 6.05 -10.55
N ILE A 437 -16.58 7.10 -9.84
CA ILE A 437 -16.87 8.41 -10.45
C ILE A 437 -15.66 8.91 -11.27
N LYS A 438 -14.43 8.86 -10.71
CA LYS A 438 -13.21 9.34 -11.36
C LYS A 438 -12.83 8.58 -12.64
N THR A 439 -13.27 7.33 -12.78
CA THR A 439 -12.87 6.44 -13.88
C THR A 439 -13.97 6.15 -14.87
N THR A 440 -15.20 6.60 -14.62
CA THR A 440 -16.39 6.31 -15.44
C THR A 440 -16.75 7.52 -16.30
N PHE A 441 -17.20 7.25 -17.53
CA PHE A 441 -17.71 8.25 -18.46
C PHE A 441 -19.24 8.13 -18.58
N VAL A 442 -19.89 9.17 -19.09
CA VAL A 442 -21.35 9.18 -19.30
C VAL A 442 -21.82 7.97 -20.12
N LYS A 443 -21.09 7.60 -21.16
CA LYS A 443 -21.40 6.42 -22.02
C LYS A 443 -21.37 5.07 -21.32
N ASP A 444 -20.73 4.99 -20.15
CA ASP A 444 -20.58 3.75 -19.39
C ASP A 444 -21.73 3.54 -18.40
N VAL A 445 -22.58 4.57 -18.21
CA VAL A 445 -23.73 4.49 -17.29
C VAL A 445 -24.84 3.69 -17.94
N GLU A 446 -25.35 2.70 -17.20
CA GLU A 446 -26.44 1.83 -17.58
C GLU A 446 -27.51 1.85 -16.49
N VAL A 447 -28.77 1.82 -16.89
CA VAL A 447 -29.92 1.67 -16.00
C VAL A 447 -30.66 0.40 -16.41
N ASP A 448 -30.84 -0.54 -15.48
CA ASP A 448 -31.48 -1.83 -15.73
C ASP A 448 -30.90 -2.63 -16.91
N GLY A 449 -29.59 -2.44 -17.19
CA GLY A 449 -28.87 -3.10 -18.28
C GLY A 449 -28.97 -2.40 -19.63
N GLU A 450 -29.66 -1.26 -19.71
CA GLU A 450 -29.76 -0.44 -20.91
C GLU A 450 -28.85 0.80 -20.81
N LYS A 451 -28.15 1.10 -21.90
CA LYS A 451 -27.28 2.30 -21.97
C LYS A 451 -28.13 3.55 -22.10
N ILE A 452 -27.82 4.56 -21.28
CA ILE A 452 -28.50 5.87 -21.33
C ILE A 452 -28.17 6.68 -22.59
N CYS A 453 -27.09 6.35 -23.30
CA CYS A 453 -26.65 7.03 -24.53
C CYS A 453 -27.05 6.22 -25.75
N SER A 454 -28.23 6.50 -26.33
CA SER A 454 -28.68 5.88 -27.57
C SER A 454 -29.54 6.86 -28.36
N PRO A 455 -29.41 6.93 -29.71
CA PRO A 455 -30.29 7.78 -30.56
C PRO A 455 -31.78 7.43 -30.47
N ASP A 456 -32.07 6.17 -30.15
CA ASP A 456 -33.43 5.64 -29.96
C ASP A 456 -33.82 5.55 -28.49
N ASN A 457 -33.17 6.34 -27.63
CA ASN A 457 -33.46 6.35 -26.21
C ASN A 457 -34.87 6.87 -25.95
N TYR A 458 -35.64 6.10 -25.17
CA TYR A 458 -37.03 6.44 -24.81
C TYR A 458 -37.15 7.72 -23.95
N ALA A 459 -36.06 8.24 -23.39
CA ALA A 459 -36.04 9.52 -22.70
C ALA A 459 -35.91 10.74 -23.63
N ILE A 460 -36.17 10.57 -24.95
CA ILE A 460 -36.17 11.63 -25.93
C ILE A 460 -37.58 11.76 -26.49
N VAL A 461 -38.15 12.96 -26.42
CA VAL A 461 -39.45 13.33 -26.99
C VAL A 461 -39.27 14.45 -28.00
N ASN A 462 -40.25 14.65 -28.93
CA ASN A 462 -40.16 15.73 -29.89
C ASN A 462 -40.90 16.96 -29.36
N GLU A 463 -40.55 18.15 -29.81
CA GLU A 463 -41.18 19.42 -29.40
C GLU A 463 -42.67 19.48 -29.71
N THR A 464 -43.15 18.68 -30.68
CA THR A 464 -44.54 18.60 -31.13
C THR A 464 -45.34 17.49 -30.45
N ASP A 465 -44.73 16.66 -29.57
CA ASP A 465 -45.43 15.60 -28.87
C ASP A 465 -46.37 16.20 -27.82
N MET A 466 -47.54 15.61 -27.66
CA MET A 466 -48.54 16.07 -26.68
C MET A 466 -48.16 15.56 -25.26
N VAL A 467 -48.41 16.38 -24.26
CA VAL A 467 -48.20 16.04 -22.84
C VAL A 467 -48.88 14.72 -22.48
N GLY A 468 -50.10 14.44 -23.01
CA GLY A 468 -50.77 13.16 -22.78
C GLY A 468 -50.00 11.93 -23.30
N GLN A 469 -49.20 12.08 -24.38
CA GLN A 469 -48.34 11.01 -24.90
C GLN A 469 -47.11 10.84 -24.01
N ILE A 470 -46.54 11.91 -23.51
CA ILE A 470 -45.37 11.90 -22.63
C ILE A 470 -45.73 11.28 -21.30
N ILE A 471 -46.92 11.50 -20.74
CA ILE A 471 -47.42 10.86 -19.52
C ILE A 471 -47.36 9.33 -19.63
N ASN A 472 -47.75 8.78 -20.80
CA ASN A 472 -47.65 7.34 -21.03
C ASN A 472 -46.18 6.87 -20.99
N SER A 473 -45.23 7.62 -21.49
CA SER A 473 -43.80 7.31 -21.42
C SER A 473 -43.29 7.36 -19.98
N PHE A 474 -43.68 8.35 -19.18
CA PHE A 474 -43.38 8.40 -17.74
C PHE A 474 -43.95 7.21 -16.95
N SER A 475 -45.09 6.70 -17.35
CA SER A 475 -45.72 5.53 -16.67
C SER A 475 -45.06 4.21 -16.99
N GLN A 476 -44.31 4.13 -18.10
CA GLN A 476 -43.65 2.90 -18.56
C GLN A 476 -42.17 2.83 -18.19
N HIS A 477 -41.53 3.95 -17.88
CA HIS A 477 -40.10 4.06 -17.63
C HIS A 477 -39.83 4.77 -16.30
N SER A 478 -38.64 4.53 -15.72
CA SER A 478 -38.26 5.09 -14.41
C SER A 478 -37.67 6.51 -14.48
N ASN A 479 -37.55 7.09 -15.67
CA ASN A 479 -36.98 8.42 -15.85
C ASN A 479 -37.91 9.52 -15.29
N MET A 480 -37.30 10.50 -14.62
CA MET A 480 -37.98 11.68 -14.11
C MET A 480 -37.87 12.89 -15.05
N ASN A 481 -37.02 12.79 -16.05
CA ASN A 481 -36.73 13.86 -17.00
C ASN A 481 -36.63 13.31 -18.44
N TYR A 482 -36.98 14.14 -19.40
CA TYR A 482 -36.94 13.84 -20.83
C TYR A 482 -36.25 14.96 -21.61
N ALA A 483 -35.39 14.60 -22.56
CA ALA A 483 -34.77 15.54 -23.49
C ALA A 483 -35.72 15.83 -24.65
N VAL A 484 -35.90 17.08 -24.99
CA VAL A 484 -36.79 17.50 -26.09
C VAL A 484 -35.97 17.76 -27.35
N ARG A 485 -36.34 17.07 -28.43
CA ARG A 485 -35.77 17.26 -29.78
C ARG A 485 -36.55 18.29 -30.54
N GLY A 486 -35.89 19.34 -31.02
CA GLY A 486 -36.47 20.37 -31.89
C GLY A 486 -36.63 19.90 -33.32
N SER A 487 -37.33 20.72 -34.12
CA SER A 487 -37.55 20.51 -35.55
C SER A 487 -36.25 20.50 -36.37
N ASP A 488 -35.19 21.13 -35.88
CA ASP A 488 -33.85 21.11 -36.48
C ASP A 488 -33.04 19.83 -36.11
N GLY A 489 -33.64 18.93 -35.32
CA GLY A 489 -33.04 17.70 -34.85
C GLY A 489 -32.08 17.87 -33.68
N LYS A 490 -31.88 19.09 -33.17
CA LYS A 490 -31.04 19.39 -32.01
C LYS A 490 -31.84 19.40 -30.72
N ILE A 491 -31.13 19.49 -29.60
CA ILE A 491 -31.79 19.66 -28.31
C ILE A 491 -32.50 21.02 -28.25
N ALA A 492 -33.81 21.02 -27.97
CA ALA A 492 -34.63 22.21 -27.84
C ALA A 492 -34.94 22.56 -26.39
N GLY A 493 -35.12 21.54 -25.53
CA GLY A 493 -35.51 21.72 -24.15
C GLY A 493 -35.38 20.45 -23.32
N GLN A 494 -35.87 20.54 -22.09
CA GLN A 494 -35.96 19.44 -21.14
C GLN A 494 -37.32 19.50 -20.45
N ILE A 495 -37.95 18.35 -20.25
CA ILE A 495 -39.22 18.24 -19.53
C ILE A 495 -38.98 17.35 -18.29
N SER A 496 -39.33 17.88 -17.13
CA SER A 496 -39.33 17.12 -15.87
C SER A 496 -40.75 16.62 -15.51
N LEU A 497 -40.82 15.68 -14.58
CA LEU A 497 -42.11 15.24 -14.02
C LEU A 497 -42.88 16.42 -13.37
N GLU A 498 -42.17 17.43 -12.87
CA GLU A 498 -42.79 18.63 -12.30
C GLU A 498 -43.53 19.46 -13.36
N HIS A 499 -42.96 19.67 -14.53
CA HIS A 499 -43.64 20.34 -15.67
C HIS A 499 -44.90 19.59 -16.10
N ILE A 500 -44.86 18.25 -16.13
CA ILE A 500 -46.05 17.43 -16.40
C ILE A 500 -47.13 17.64 -15.32
N LYS A 501 -46.73 17.66 -14.06
CA LYS A 501 -47.65 17.91 -12.95
C LYS A 501 -48.30 19.27 -13.00
N GLU A 502 -47.56 20.31 -13.35
CA GLU A 502 -48.06 21.67 -13.56
C GLU A 502 -49.04 21.73 -14.73
N ALA A 503 -48.72 21.14 -15.87
CA ALA A 503 -49.62 21.04 -17.02
C ALA A 503 -50.94 20.34 -16.65
N MET A 504 -50.89 19.27 -15.88
CA MET A 504 -52.08 18.54 -15.43
C MET A 504 -52.99 19.36 -14.48
N GLN A 505 -52.46 20.35 -13.77
CA GLN A 505 -53.25 21.27 -12.93
C GLN A 505 -54.22 22.13 -13.73
N ILE A 506 -53.94 22.33 -15.04
CA ILE A 506 -54.81 23.06 -15.95
C ILE A 506 -56.06 22.26 -16.37
N GLY A 507 -56.16 21.00 -15.93
CA GLY A 507 -57.27 20.10 -16.23
C GLY A 507 -57.14 19.42 -17.60
N GLU A 508 -58.26 19.10 -18.25
CA GLU A 508 -58.25 18.35 -19.52
C GLU A 508 -57.42 19.03 -20.64
N MET A 509 -57.33 20.37 -20.66
CA MET A 509 -56.54 21.10 -21.64
C MET A 509 -55.04 20.84 -21.51
N GLY A 510 -54.54 20.55 -20.30
CA GLY A 510 -53.14 20.24 -20.07
C GLY A 510 -52.62 19.07 -20.88
N SER A 511 -53.46 18.03 -21.11
CA SER A 511 -53.07 16.85 -21.90
C SER A 511 -52.86 17.16 -23.40
N TYR A 512 -53.40 18.23 -23.91
CA TYR A 512 -53.30 18.66 -25.31
C TYR A 512 -52.18 19.69 -25.53
N MET A 513 -51.51 20.17 -24.47
CA MET A 513 -50.34 21.03 -24.60
C MET A 513 -49.22 20.27 -25.31
N LEU A 514 -48.40 20.98 -26.06
CA LEU A 514 -47.23 20.42 -26.74
C LEU A 514 -46.02 20.45 -25.80
N SER A 515 -45.03 19.57 -26.02
CA SER A 515 -43.75 19.57 -25.33
C SER A 515 -43.09 20.94 -25.29
N MET A 516 -43.17 21.69 -26.42
CA MET A 516 -42.61 23.03 -26.54
C MET A 516 -43.27 24.08 -25.63
N ASP A 517 -44.49 23.85 -25.16
CA ASP A 517 -45.25 24.76 -24.29
C ASP A 517 -44.85 24.63 -22.81
N ILE A 518 -44.31 23.45 -22.42
CA ILE A 518 -44.03 23.12 -21.03
C ILE A 518 -42.54 22.88 -20.76
N MET A 519 -41.68 22.79 -21.80
CA MET A 519 -40.25 22.53 -21.65
C MET A 519 -39.51 23.74 -21.14
N ASP A 520 -38.51 23.48 -20.28
CA ASP A 520 -37.45 24.45 -20.04
C ASP A 520 -36.38 24.39 -21.14
N LYS A 521 -35.74 25.53 -21.40
CA LYS A 521 -34.59 25.55 -22.29
C LYS A 521 -33.44 24.79 -21.60
N PRO A 522 -32.71 23.92 -22.33
CA PRO A 522 -31.63 23.17 -21.72
C PRO A 522 -30.52 24.15 -21.34
N ALA A 523 -30.28 24.27 -20.08
CA ALA A 523 -29.16 25.04 -19.56
C ALA A 523 -27.84 24.27 -19.70
N LEU A 524 -27.90 22.95 -19.63
CA LEU A 524 -26.72 22.08 -19.52
C LEU A 524 -26.78 20.89 -20.46
N THR A 525 -25.67 20.67 -21.14
CA THR A 525 -25.48 19.51 -22.01
C THR A 525 -24.14 18.84 -21.70
N CYS A 526 -24.06 17.52 -21.87
CA CYS A 526 -22.83 16.75 -21.83
C CYS A 526 -22.73 15.82 -23.05
N THR A 527 -21.56 15.26 -23.28
CA THR A 527 -21.34 14.28 -24.35
C THR A 527 -21.11 12.88 -23.74
N PRO A 528 -21.27 11.79 -24.51
CA PRO A 528 -20.96 10.45 -24.06
C PRO A 528 -19.54 10.28 -23.50
N ASP A 529 -18.57 11.05 -23.99
CA ASP A 529 -17.17 11.00 -23.56
C ASP A 529 -16.86 11.93 -22.38
N THR A 530 -17.87 12.63 -21.82
CA THR A 530 -17.70 13.48 -20.63
C THR A 530 -17.43 12.60 -19.41
N PRO A 531 -16.35 12.87 -18.62
CA PRO A 531 -16.09 12.16 -17.37
C PRO A 531 -17.15 12.47 -16.30
N LEU A 532 -17.56 11.48 -15.51
CA LEU A 532 -18.56 11.70 -14.44
C LEU A 532 -18.19 12.78 -13.41
N PRO A 533 -16.90 13.02 -13.02
CA PRO A 533 -16.57 14.13 -12.13
C PRO A 533 -17.01 15.50 -12.66
N GLU A 534 -17.00 15.70 -13.98
CA GLU A 534 -17.45 16.94 -14.62
C GLU A 534 -18.98 17.06 -14.54
N THR A 535 -19.71 15.96 -14.74
CA THR A 535 -21.17 15.96 -14.63
C THR A 535 -21.64 16.16 -13.19
N TYR A 536 -20.96 15.56 -12.19
CA TYR A 536 -21.26 15.81 -10.78
C TYR A 536 -21.07 17.28 -10.41
N LYS A 537 -20.00 17.89 -10.92
CA LYS A 537 -19.79 19.33 -10.72
C LYS A 537 -20.91 20.17 -11.34
N LEU A 538 -21.40 19.79 -12.52
CA LEU A 538 -22.53 20.47 -13.15
C LEU A 538 -23.84 20.28 -12.34
N PHE A 539 -24.11 19.09 -11.82
CA PHE A 539 -25.25 18.87 -10.94
C PHE A 539 -25.21 19.78 -9.70
N ASP A 540 -24.02 19.89 -9.07
CA ASP A 540 -23.85 20.65 -7.83
C ASP A 540 -23.80 22.17 -8.08
N ASP A 541 -23.09 22.63 -9.14
CA ASP A 541 -22.93 24.07 -9.46
C ASP A 541 -24.25 24.72 -9.93
N TYR A 542 -25.13 23.95 -10.58
CA TYR A 542 -26.38 24.43 -11.14
C TYR A 542 -27.64 23.94 -10.43
N ASP A 543 -27.48 23.19 -9.34
CA ASP A 543 -28.58 22.63 -8.55
C ASP A 543 -29.63 21.92 -9.43
N THR A 544 -29.15 21.05 -10.32
CA THR A 544 -29.97 20.28 -11.25
C THR A 544 -29.79 18.79 -11.03
N ASP A 545 -30.89 18.03 -11.26
CA ASP A 545 -30.87 16.58 -11.16
C ASP A 545 -30.74 15.87 -12.52
N ALA A 546 -30.72 16.63 -13.63
CA ALA A 546 -30.66 16.07 -14.98
C ALA A 546 -29.85 16.93 -15.94
N ILE A 547 -29.10 16.30 -16.83
CA ILE A 547 -28.28 16.91 -17.87
C ILE A 547 -28.57 16.19 -19.18
N SER A 548 -28.88 16.95 -20.28
CA SER A 548 -29.13 16.36 -21.58
C SER A 548 -27.84 15.86 -22.23
N ILE A 549 -27.84 14.62 -22.73
CA ILE A 549 -26.70 14.03 -23.45
C ILE A 549 -26.86 14.33 -24.94
N VAL A 550 -25.84 14.92 -25.54
CA VAL A 550 -25.86 15.30 -26.96
C VAL A 550 -24.65 14.72 -27.70
N ASP A 551 -24.83 14.52 -29.01
CA ASP A 551 -23.72 14.23 -29.92
C ASP A 551 -22.91 15.49 -30.26
N LYS A 552 -21.90 15.34 -31.13
CA LYS A 552 -21.06 16.47 -31.59
C LYS A 552 -21.81 17.52 -32.39
N ASP A 553 -22.95 17.17 -32.97
CA ASP A 553 -23.80 18.04 -33.77
C ASP A 553 -24.92 18.68 -32.93
N GLY A 554 -24.99 18.38 -31.63
CA GLY A 554 -26.00 18.88 -30.70
C GLY A 554 -27.31 18.13 -30.72
N LYS A 555 -27.37 16.92 -31.32
CA LYS A 555 -28.56 16.07 -31.31
C LYS A 555 -28.67 15.31 -30.01
N PRO A 556 -29.85 15.20 -29.38
CA PRO A 556 -30.03 14.47 -28.14
C PRO A 556 -29.81 12.97 -28.35
N LEU A 557 -29.05 12.36 -27.42
CA LEU A 557 -28.77 10.93 -27.31
C LEU A 557 -29.41 10.31 -26.08
N GLY A 558 -29.94 11.12 -25.17
CA GLY A 558 -30.56 10.70 -23.93
C GLY A 558 -30.48 11.78 -22.86
N ILE A 559 -30.72 11.34 -21.62
CA ILE A 559 -30.64 12.22 -20.45
C ILE A 559 -29.84 11.52 -19.36
N LEU A 560 -28.97 12.25 -18.69
CA LEU A 560 -28.20 11.80 -17.54
C LEU A 560 -28.88 12.34 -16.28
N GLU A 561 -29.48 11.47 -15.50
CA GLU A 561 -30.06 11.81 -14.20
C GLU A 561 -29.09 11.46 -13.08
N LYS A 562 -28.98 12.31 -12.05
CA LYS A 562 -28.12 12.09 -10.88
C LYS A 562 -28.48 10.76 -10.21
N TYR A 563 -29.77 10.46 -10.08
CA TYR A 563 -30.27 9.17 -9.55
C TYR A 563 -29.78 7.96 -10.36
N ALA A 564 -29.79 8.06 -11.69
CA ALA A 564 -29.32 6.99 -12.58
C ALA A 564 -27.82 6.70 -12.38
N VAL A 565 -27.02 7.75 -12.22
CA VAL A 565 -25.59 7.63 -11.93
C VAL A 565 -25.37 6.98 -10.57
N ASP A 566 -26.05 7.46 -9.52
CA ASP A 566 -25.93 6.93 -8.17
C ASP A 566 -26.37 5.45 -8.10
N HIS A 567 -27.45 5.10 -8.82
CA HIS A 567 -27.92 3.72 -8.92
C HIS A 567 -26.91 2.80 -9.61
N TYR A 568 -26.36 3.22 -10.74
CA TYR A 568 -25.29 2.51 -11.45
C TYR A 568 -24.08 2.27 -10.56
N LEU A 569 -23.60 3.30 -9.88
CA LEU A 569 -22.46 3.19 -8.96
C LEU A 569 -22.74 2.22 -7.82
N HIS A 570 -23.96 2.28 -7.26
CA HIS A 570 -24.37 1.37 -6.20
C HIS A 570 -24.41 -0.10 -6.68
N GLN A 571 -24.99 -0.37 -7.85
CA GLN A 571 -24.99 -1.72 -8.43
C GLN A 571 -23.58 -2.25 -8.67
N ARG A 572 -22.64 -1.42 -9.15
CA ARG A 572 -21.25 -1.80 -9.33
C ARG A 572 -20.58 -2.15 -8.01
N ILE A 573 -20.82 -1.38 -6.95
CA ILE A 573 -20.27 -1.66 -5.62
C ILE A 573 -20.85 -2.97 -5.07
N VAL A 574 -22.16 -3.18 -5.15
CA VAL A 574 -22.81 -4.42 -4.70
C VAL A 574 -22.27 -5.64 -5.46
N ALA A 575 -22.06 -5.52 -6.78
CA ALA A 575 -21.46 -6.61 -7.55
C ALA A 575 -20.05 -6.97 -7.08
N LEU A 576 -19.23 -5.96 -6.70
CA LEU A 576 -17.90 -6.17 -6.13
C LEU A 576 -17.99 -6.83 -4.73
N GLU A 577 -18.95 -6.43 -3.91
CA GLU A 577 -19.19 -7.04 -2.58
C GLU A 577 -19.63 -8.50 -2.69
N HIS A 578 -20.52 -8.83 -3.62
CA HIS A 578 -20.90 -10.21 -3.90
C HIS A 578 -19.71 -11.06 -4.35
N LYS A 579 -18.84 -10.51 -5.20
CA LYS A 579 -17.61 -11.19 -5.62
C LYS A 579 -16.68 -11.45 -4.44
N LEU A 580 -16.54 -10.50 -3.52
CA LEU A 580 -15.77 -10.66 -2.29
C LEU A 580 -16.36 -11.72 -1.36
N ALA A 581 -17.68 -11.74 -1.20
CA ALA A 581 -18.37 -12.73 -0.38
C ALA A 581 -18.18 -14.16 -0.92
N ALA A 582 -18.14 -14.32 -2.24
CA ALA A 582 -17.89 -15.62 -2.89
C ALA A 582 -16.44 -16.13 -2.73
N MET A 583 -15.48 -15.25 -2.37
CA MET A 583 -14.07 -15.60 -2.14
C MET A 583 -13.77 -15.95 -0.68
N ALA A 584 -14.62 -15.53 0.24
CA ALA A 584 -14.48 -15.74 1.68
C ALA A 584 -14.91 -17.13 2.10
#